data_6c2afb472bc6bcbebed8cf872a47b1d0
#
_entry.id   6c2afb472bc6bcbebed8cf872a47b1d0
#
_cell.length_a   1.000
_cell.length_b   1.000
_cell.length_c   1.000
_cell.angle_alpha   90.00
_cell.angle_beta   90.00
_cell.angle_gamma   90.00
#
_symmetry.space_group_name_H-M   'P 1'
#
loop_
_entity.id
_entity.type
_entity.pdbx_description
1 polymer ?
#
loop_
_entity_poly.entity_id
_entity_poly.type
_entity_poly.pdbx_seq_one_letter_code
_entity_poly.pdbx_strand_id
1 'polypeptide(L)'
;MNGLHVIGDFSGCRCDPQRLLDGAAFERKCAELAQAAGFAVTDVRLGRREGAGYAGMVMLGESHVAVRTWPESAGLTLDVYLCSSAADSRDRARRIFDSMTTWFDPAEAAATELDRGQPLIMEPRNDS
;
A
#
# COMPACT_ATOMS: atom_id res chain seq x y z
N MET A 1 4.46 8.61 -17.54
CA MET A 1 4.57 8.20 -16.15
C MET A 1 3.96 6.82 -15.97
N ASN A 2 4.71 5.87 -15.46
CA ASN A 2 4.25 4.50 -15.29
C ASN A 2 4.03 4.22 -13.82
N GLY A 3 2.85 3.66 -13.48
CA GLY A 3 2.53 3.31 -12.13
C GLY A 3 1.99 1.90 -12.02
N LEU A 4 2.25 1.26 -10.91
CA LEU A 4 1.66 -0.01 -10.55
C LEU A 4 0.91 0.15 -9.24
N HIS A 5 -0.32 -0.32 -9.22
CA HIS A 5 -1.16 -0.37 -8.04
C HIS A 5 -1.34 -1.83 -7.67
N VAL A 6 -0.80 -2.24 -6.52
CA VAL A 6 -0.99 -3.59 -6.00
C VAL A 6 -2.03 -3.50 -4.91
N ILE A 7 -3.11 -4.23 -5.08
CA ILE A 7 -4.24 -4.25 -4.16
C ILE A 7 -4.27 -5.61 -3.48
N GLY A 8 -4.28 -5.63 -2.15
CA GLY A 8 -4.25 -6.87 -1.39
C GLY A 8 -5.29 -6.95 -0.30
N ASP A 9 -5.85 -8.14 -0.16
CA ASP A 9 -6.71 -8.51 0.97
C ASP A 9 -6.00 -9.62 1.73
N PHE A 10 -5.71 -9.37 3.01
CA PHE A 10 -5.02 -10.32 3.87
C PHE A 10 -5.96 -10.81 4.95
N SER A 11 -5.93 -12.12 5.21
CA SER A 11 -6.70 -12.72 6.29
C SER A 11 -5.85 -13.70 7.08
N GLY A 12 -6.23 -13.91 8.35
CA GLY A 12 -5.51 -14.80 9.23
C GLY A 12 -4.06 -14.38 9.47
N CYS A 13 -3.83 -13.09 9.67
CA CYS A 13 -2.49 -12.57 9.91
C CYS A 13 -1.93 -13.16 11.21
N ARG A 14 -0.75 -13.79 11.11
CA ARG A 14 -0.08 -14.49 12.21
C ARG A 14 0.98 -13.63 12.89
N CYS A 15 1.12 -12.39 12.47
CA CYS A 15 2.03 -11.44 13.09
C CYS A 15 1.60 -11.09 14.51
N ASP A 16 2.48 -10.38 15.22
CA ASP A 16 2.11 -9.79 16.51
C ASP A 16 0.82 -8.97 16.33
N PRO A 17 -0.23 -9.24 17.13
CA PRO A 17 -1.48 -8.48 17.02
C PRO A 17 -1.32 -6.97 17.11
N GLN A 18 -0.26 -6.49 17.76
CA GLN A 18 0.01 -5.04 17.83
C GLN A 18 0.22 -4.42 16.45
N ARG A 19 0.65 -5.19 15.47
CA ARG A 19 0.81 -4.67 14.10
C ARG A 19 -0.51 -4.32 13.43
N LEU A 20 -1.60 -4.87 13.92
CA LEU A 20 -2.95 -4.53 13.44
C LEU A 20 -3.62 -3.45 14.27
N LEU A 21 -3.02 -3.09 15.42
CA LEU A 21 -3.56 -2.11 16.35
C LEU A 21 -2.78 -0.78 16.34
N ASP A 22 -1.49 -0.86 16.08
CA ASP A 22 -0.57 0.27 16.22
C ASP A 22 -0.25 0.89 14.85
N GLY A 23 -0.98 1.96 14.51
CA GLY A 23 -0.74 2.68 13.26
C GLY A 23 0.64 3.32 13.19
N ALA A 24 1.22 3.71 14.33
CA ALA A 24 2.57 4.27 14.35
C ALA A 24 3.61 3.24 13.95
N ALA A 25 3.42 1.97 14.31
CA ALA A 25 4.30 0.90 13.87
C ALA A 25 4.22 0.70 12.36
N PHE A 26 3.01 0.76 11.81
CA PHE A 26 2.79 0.69 10.36
C PHE A 26 3.48 1.86 9.65
N GLU A 27 3.33 3.07 10.17
CA GLU A 27 3.97 4.27 9.61
C GLU A 27 5.49 4.09 9.55
N ARG A 28 6.09 3.63 10.64
CA ARG A 28 7.55 3.40 10.69
C ARG A 28 7.99 2.35 9.67
N LYS A 29 7.22 1.28 9.55
CA LYS A 29 7.53 0.22 8.57
C LYS A 29 7.42 0.73 7.14
N CYS A 30 6.36 1.50 6.84
CA CYS A 30 6.20 2.13 5.53
C CYS A 30 7.36 3.05 5.21
N ALA A 31 7.78 3.89 6.16
CA ALA A 31 8.89 4.82 5.96
C ALA A 31 10.19 4.07 5.66
N GLU A 32 10.44 2.99 6.39
CA GLU A 32 11.62 2.14 6.17
C GLU A 32 11.62 1.55 4.75
N LEU A 33 10.50 0.96 4.35
CA LEU A 33 10.38 0.31 3.04
C LEU A 33 10.41 1.34 1.91
N ALA A 34 9.77 2.48 2.09
CA ALA A 34 9.76 3.54 1.10
C ALA A 34 11.18 4.08 0.90
N GLN A 35 11.90 4.34 1.97
CA GLN A 35 13.27 4.84 1.91
C GLN A 35 14.17 3.85 1.17
N ALA A 36 14.04 2.56 1.46
CA ALA A 36 14.81 1.52 0.78
C ALA A 36 14.48 1.47 -0.72
N ALA A 37 13.28 1.87 -1.11
CA ALA A 37 12.85 1.92 -2.50
C ALA A 37 13.12 3.26 -3.17
N GLY A 38 13.73 4.23 -2.46
CA GLY A 38 14.05 5.54 -3.02
C GLY A 38 12.93 6.57 -2.95
N PHE A 39 11.96 6.35 -2.07
CA PHE A 39 10.85 7.28 -1.87
C PHE A 39 10.93 7.90 -0.48
N ALA A 40 10.41 9.12 -0.34
CA ALA A 40 10.33 9.80 0.94
C ALA A 40 8.87 9.97 1.34
N VAL A 41 8.58 9.80 2.63
CA VAL A 41 7.25 10.06 3.17
C VAL A 41 7.02 11.58 3.16
N THR A 42 5.94 12.00 2.53
CA THR A 42 5.58 13.42 2.43
C THR A 42 4.40 13.81 3.31
N ASP A 43 3.55 12.86 3.66
CA ASP A 43 2.44 13.09 4.60
C ASP A 43 1.93 11.76 5.11
N VAL A 44 1.28 11.79 6.26
CA VAL A 44 0.67 10.60 6.88
C VAL A 44 -0.71 10.99 7.42
N ARG A 45 -1.69 10.17 7.09
CA ARG A 45 -3.06 10.30 7.59
C ARG A 45 -3.54 8.93 8.04
N LEU A 46 -3.14 8.54 9.24
CA LEU A 46 -3.59 7.29 9.85
C LEU A 46 -4.48 7.63 11.04
N GLY A 47 -5.72 7.19 10.97
CA GLY A 47 -6.70 7.37 12.02
C GLY A 47 -6.97 6.07 12.73
N ARG A 48 -7.29 6.17 14.03
CA ARG A 48 -7.73 5.03 14.80
C ARG A 48 -9.20 4.77 14.47
N ARG A 49 -9.51 3.51 14.13
CA ARG A 49 -10.90 3.11 13.96
C ARG A 49 -11.55 2.95 15.34
N GLU A 50 -12.82 3.28 15.41
CA GLU A 50 -13.59 3.07 16.62
C GLU A 50 -13.62 1.58 16.94
N GLY A 51 -13.19 1.26 18.18
CA GLY A 51 -13.16 -0.10 18.69
C GLY A 51 -11.83 -0.81 18.58
N ALA A 52 -11.12 -0.74 17.46
CA ALA A 52 -9.83 -1.39 17.27
C ALA A 52 -9.30 -1.12 15.86
N GLY A 53 -7.99 -1.11 15.70
CA GLY A 53 -7.35 -1.00 14.41
C GLY A 53 -7.18 0.42 13.90
N TYR A 54 -6.62 0.54 12.71
CA TYR A 54 -6.33 1.84 12.09
C TYR A 54 -6.68 1.80 10.60
N ALA A 55 -6.80 2.98 10.02
CA ALA A 55 -7.07 3.15 8.61
C ALA A 55 -6.47 4.46 8.14
N GLY A 56 -6.04 4.51 6.92
CA GLY A 56 -5.51 5.73 6.32
C GLY A 56 -4.45 5.46 5.29
N MET A 57 -3.57 6.43 5.09
CA MET A 57 -2.54 6.31 4.08
C MET A 57 -1.26 7.03 4.46
N VAL A 58 -0.17 6.55 3.87
CA VAL A 58 1.14 7.16 3.93
C VAL A 58 1.44 7.65 2.53
N MET A 59 1.61 8.96 2.40
CA MET A 59 1.87 9.60 1.11
C MET A 59 3.37 9.59 0.80
N LEU A 60 3.71 9.28 -0.43
CA LEU A 60 5.09 9.21 -0.92
C LEU A 60 5.21 10.09 -2.16
N GLY A 61 4.95 11.39 -2.00
CA GLY A 61 4.84 12.28 -3.15
C GLY A 61 3.56 12.00 -3.91
N GLU A 62 3.67 11.60 -5.16
CA GLU A 62 2.51 11.22 -6.00
C GLU A 62 2.09 9.77 -5.77
N SER A 63 2.85 9.03 -4.95
CA SER A 63 2.58 7.64 -4.63
C SER A 63 2.02 7.51 -3.23
N HIS A 64 1.49 6.35 -2.89
CA HIS A 64 0.95 6.15 -1.55
C HIS A 64 0.81 4.67 -1.19
N VAL A 65 0.75 4.43 0.12
CA VAL A 65 0.38 3.13 0.68
C VAL A 65 -0.86 3.37 1.54
N ALA A 66 -1.95 2.68 1.23
CA ALA A 66 -3.20 2.78 1.98
C ALA A 66 -3.46 1.47 2.72
N VAL A 67 -4.07 1.57 3.89
CA VAL A 67 -4.28 0.41 4.76
C VAL A 67 -5.57 0.59 5.55
N ARG A 68 -6.19 -0.55 5.83
CA ARG A 68 -7.30 -0.62 6.81
C ARG A 68 -7.19 -1.97 7.50
N THR A 69 -7.16 -1.97 8.84
CA THR A 69 -7.04 -3.19 9.61
C THR A 69 -8.31 -3.54 10.35
N TRP A 70 -8.53 -4.84 10.54
CA TRP A 70 -9.60 -5.41 11.34
C TRP A 70 -8.99 -6.42 12.29
N PRO A 71 -8.48 -5.96 13.46
CA PRO A 71 -7.82 -6.86 14.41
C PRO A 71 -8.70 -8.01 14.88
N GLU A 72 -10.00 -7.78 14.99
CA GLU A 72 -10.98 -8.77 15.45
C GLU A 72 -11.07 -10.00 14.53
N SER A 73 -10.72 -9.83 13.26
CA SER A 73 -10.69 -10.93 12.29
C SER A 73 -9.27 -11.21 11.78
N ALA A 74 -8.28 -10.58 12.40
CA ALA A 74 -6.87 -10.70 12.00
C ALA A 74 -6.66 -10.41 10.51
N GLY A 75 -7.38 -9.44 9.97
CA GLY A 75 -7.37 -9.12 8.56
C GLY A 75 -7.04 -7.66 8.26
N LEU A 76 -6.71 -7.40 7.01
CA LEU A 76 -6.49 -6.04 6.54
C LEU A 76 -6.59 -5.96 5.03
N THR A 77 -6.80 -4.75 4.55
CA THR A 77 -6.60 -4.42 3.13
C THR A 77 -5.40 -3.52 3.01
N LEU A 78 -4.62 -3.73 1.96
CA LEU A 78 -3.39 -2.98 1.70
C LEU A 78 -3.32 -2.61 0.24
N ASP A 79 -3.10 -1.32 -0.03
CA ASP A 79 -2.91 -0.84 -1.39
C ASP A 79 -1.54 -0.17 -1.46
N VAL A 80 -0.72 -0.59 -2.41
CA VAL A 80 0.55 0.06 -2.71
C VAL A 80 0.47 0.62 -4.11
N TYR A 81 0.53 1.93 -4.24
CA TYR A 81 0.55 2.61 -5.53
C TYR A 81 1.84 3.40 -5.66
N LEU A 82 2.68 2.99 -6.58
CA LEU A 82 3.89 3.72 -6.92
C LEU A 82 3.79 4.23 -8.35
N CYS A 83 4.01 5.52 -8.51
CA CYS A 83 3.98 6.21 -9.78
C CYS A 83 5.31 6.93 -9.92
N SER A 84 6.06 6.62 -10.96
CA SER A 84 7.39 7.18 -11.16
C SER A 84 7.76 7.09 -12.64
N SER A 85 8.64 7.97 -13.09
CA SER A 85 9.23 7.86 -14.42
C SER A 85 10.37 6.84 -14.46
N ALA A 86 10.79 6.32 -13.31
CA ALA A 86 11.83 5.30 -13.26
C ALA A 86 11.33 3.99 -13.88
N ALA A 87 12.20 3.33 -14.65
CA ALA A 87 11.85 2.11 -15.36
C ALA A 87 11.50 0.97 -14.42
N ASP A 88 12.02 0.97 -13.19
CA ASP A 88 11.81 -0.10 -12.21
C ASP A 88 10.74 0.21 -11.17
N SER A 89 9.88 1.22 -11.40
CA SER A 89 8.84 1.60 -10.45
C SER A 89 7.88 0.45 -10.14
N ARG A 90 7.60 -0.39 -11.13
CA ARG A 90 6.74 -1.56 -10.94
C ARG A 90 7.37 -2.56 -9.98
N ASP A 91 8.66 -2.83 -10.14
CA ASP A 91 9.38 -3.74 -9.26
C ASP A 91 9.47 -3.19 -7.83
N ARG A 92 9.64 -1.88 -7.70
CA ARG A 92 9.66 -1.23 -6.38
C ARG A 92 8.33 -1.38 -5.67
N ALA A 93 7.21 -1.21 -6.40
CA ALA A 93 5.87 -1.40 -5.84
C ALA A 93 5.69 -2.83 -5.33
N ARG A 94 6.11 -3.82 -6.11
CA ARG A 94 6.04 -5.22 -5.72
C ARG A 94 6.88 -5.52 -4.48
N ARG A 95 8.07 -4.95 -4.40
CA ARG A 95 8.96 -5.14 -3.23
C ARG A 95 8.34 -4.59 -1.95
N ILE A 96 7.75 -3.41 -2.02
CA ILE A 96 7.08 -2.83 -0.86
C ILE A 96 5.90 -3.72 -0.46
N PHE A 97 5.08 -4.12 -1.42
CA PHE A 97 3.94 -4.98 -1.15
C PHE A 97 4.36 -6.33 -0.56
N ASP A 98 5.37 -6.97 -1.14
CA ASP A 98 5.87 -8.26 -0.66
C ASP A 98 6.48 -8.15 0.74
N SER A 99 7.20 -7.07 1.02
CA SER A 99 7.76 -6.84 2.35
C SER A 99 6.67 -6.61 3.39
N MET A 100 5.60 -5.89 3.02
CA MET A 100 4.44 -5.72 3.89
C MET A 100 3.72 -7.05 4.12
N THR A 101 3.60 -7.86 3.08
CA THR A 101 3.01 -9.20 3.20
C THR A 101 3.78 -10.03 4.23
N THR A 102 5.11 -10.01 4.14
CA THR A 102 5.96 -10.72 5.12
C THR A 102 5.75 -10.16 6.53
N TRP A 103 5.63 -8.86 6.65
CA TRP A 103 5.49 -8.22 7.95
C TRP A 103 4.17 -8.57 8.65
N PHE A 104 3.10 -8.66 7.89
CA PHE A 104 1.79 -9.04 8.42
C PHE A 104 1.57 -10.55 8.48
N ASP A 105 2.31 -11.31 7.70
CA ASP A 105 2.29 -12.77 7.67
C ASP A 105 0.86 -13.36 7.59
N PRO A 106 0.10 -13.04 6.52
CA PRO A 106 -1.27 -13.56 6.40
C PRO A 106 -1.27 -15.05 6.10
N ALA A 107 -2.27 -15.75 6.65
CA ALA A 107 -2.52 -17.15 6.26
C ALA A 107 -3.01 -17.22 4.81
N GLU A 108 -3.79 -16.22 4.39
CA GLU A 108 -4.26 -16.10 3.02
C GLU A 108 -4.11 -14.65 2.56
N ALA A 109 -3.63 -14.49 1.34
CA ALA A 109 -3.48 -13.20 0.70
C ALA A 109 -3.99 -13.28 -0.74
N ALA A 110 -4.88 -12.37 -1.10
CA ALA A 110 -5.32 -12.18 -2.47
C ALA A 110 -4.75 -10.86 -2.96
N ALA A 111 -4.01 -10.89 -4.06
CA ALA A 111 -3.39 -9.70 -4.60
C ALA A 111 -3.72 -9.54 -6.08
N THR A 112 -3.96 -8.30 -6.48
CA THR A 112 -4.23 -7.93 -7.86
C THR A 112 -3.33 -6.76 -8.22
N GLU A 113 -2.75 -6.82 -9.41
CA GLU A 113 -1.93 -5.72 -9.94
C GLU A 113 -2.70 -4.99 -11.03
N LEU A 114 -2.67 -3.66 -10.96
CA LEU A 114 -3.28 -2.79 -11.96
C LEU A 114 -2.26 -1.79 -12.47
N ASP A 115 -2.16 -1.64 -13.77
CA ASP A 115 -1.36 -0.58 -14.37
C ASP A 115 -2.11 0.74 -14.22
N ARG A 116 -1.41 1.73 -13.71
CA ARG A 116 -1.96 3.06 -13.45
C ARG A 116 -0.98 4.12 -13.90
N GLY A 117 -1.43 5.36 -13.97
CA GLY A 117 -0.56 6.48 -14.31
C GLY A 117 -0.14 6.52 -15.76
N GLN A 118 -0.70 5.68 -16.60
CA GLN A 118 -0.48 5.77 -18.03
C GLN A 118 -1.01 7.12 -18.50
N PRO A 119 -0.24 7.85 -19.35
CA PRO A 119 -0.84 9.00 -19.98
C PRO A 119 -2.10 8.49 -20.68
N LEU A 120 -3.22 8.95 -20.22
CA LEU A 120 -4.43 8.79 -20.99
C LEU A 120 -4.15 9.52 -22.29
N ILE A 121 -3.73 8.77 -23.28
CA ILE A 121 -3.80 9.28 -24.62
C ILE A 121 -5.28 9.40 -24.87
N MET A 122 -5.76 10.55 -24.53
CA MET A 122 -7.06 10.94 -25.01
C MET A 122 -6.91 11.10 -26.51
N GLU A 123 -6.97 9.99 -27.19
CA GLU A 123 -7.26 10.09 -28.58
C GLU A 123 -8.54 10.90 -28.70
N PRO A 124 -8.57 11.91 -29.59
CA PRO A 124 -9.81 12.60 -29.79
C PRO A 124 -10.86 11.54 -30.05
N ARG A 125 -11.75 11.40 -29.11
CA ARG A 125 -12.82 10.46 -29.28
C ARG A 125 -13.55 10.80 -30.55
N ASN A 126 -13.56 9.87 -31.44
CA ASN A 126 -14.42 9.94 -32.60
C ASN A 126 -15.82 9.61 -32.19
N ASP A 127 -16.28 10.21 -31.17
CA ASP A 127 -17.69 10.14 -30.77
C ASP A 127 -18.35 11.46 -31.05
N SER A 128 -17.93 12.02 -32.11
CA SER A 128 -18.65 13.11 -32.71
C SER A 128 -19.95 12.58 -33.31
#